data_4bca363cba99b7de484a18d3309a7b41
#
_entry.id   4bca363cba99b7de484a18d3309a7b41
#
_cell.length_a   1.000
_cell.length_b   1.000
_cell.length_c   1.000
_cell.angle_alpha   90.00
_cell.angle_beta   90.00
_cell.angle_gamma   90.00
#
_symmetry.space_group_name_H-M   'P 1'
#
loop_
_entity.id
_entity.type
_entity.pdbx_description
1 polymer ?
#
loop_
_entity_poly.entity_id
_entity_poly.type
_entity_poly.pdbx_seq_one_letter_code
_entity_poly.pdbx_strand_id
1 'polypeptide(L)'
;MLPDLFLAYTEYFQPLNLFKYITFRSIGALLTALLISFIFGPKIIALLKRMQKRGQPIRSDGPKSHILFKTGTPTMGGLLIVLAFTASTLLWAKLDNVYIWIILGVAISFGFIGLLDDWIKVSKMTSNGLKSYQKIIPQILIAFIAAWFILENTPQNLQNSLSIPFLKENIVYLGIFYIPFIILVIVGSSNAVNLTDGLDGLATVSYTHLRAHETLL
;
A
#
# COMPACT_ATOMS: atom_id res chain seq x y z
N MET A 1 5.31 11.99 15.02
CA MET A 1 5.16 13.48 15.10
C MET A 1 4.00 13.90 16.01
N LEU A 2 2.71 13.74 15.60
CA LEU A 2 1.58 14.16 16.45
C LEU A 2 1.60 13.50 17.84
N PRO A 3 1.84 12.17 17.98
CA PRO A 3 1.88 11.55 19.29
C PRO A 3 2.92 12.18 20.22
N ASP A 4 4.11 12.44 19.73
CA ASP A 4 5.21 12.97 20.53
C ASP A 4 4.92 14.41 20.98
N LEU A 5 4.36 15.21 20.05
CA LEU A 5 3.94 16.57 20.33
C LEU A 5 2.85 16.61 21.42
N PHE A 6 1.79 15.82 21.28
CA PHE A 6 0.68 15.84 22.22
C PHE A 6 0.99 15.18 23.55
N LEU A 7 1.84 14.16 23.56
CA LEU A 7 2.29 13.52 24.81
C LEU A 7 3.14 14.45 25.69
N ALA A 8 3.84 15.43 25.09
CA ALA A 8 4.56 16.44 25.86
C ALA A 8 3.65 17.37 26.70
N TYR A 9 2.38 17.49 26.30
CA TYR A 9 1.41 18.37 26.97
C TYR A 9 0.42 17.61 27.87
N THR A 10 0.65 16.33 28.14
CA THR A 10 -0.26 15.50 28.97
C THR A 10 -0.37 15.95 30.41
N GLU A 11 0.65 16.63 30.95
CA GLU A 11 0.61 17.24 32.30
C GLU A 11 -0.41 18.35 32.40
N TYR A 12 -0.63 19.11 31.33
CA TYR A 12 -1.60 20.20 31.26
C TYR A 12 -3.01 19.74 30.88
N PHE A 13 -3.12 18.67 30.07
CA PHE A 13 -4.40 18.17 29.59
C PHE A 13 -4.40 16.65 29.50
N GLN A 14 -4.94 16.00 30.54
CA GLN A 14 -4.97 14.53 30.69
C GLN A 14 -5.54 13.75 29.49
N PRO A 15 -6.60 14.21 28.76
CA PRO A 15 -7.11 13.49 27.60
C PRO A 15 -6.09 13.21 26.49
N LEU A 16 -5.00 13.98 26.42
CA LEU A 16 -3.90 13.73 25.47
C LEU A 16 -3.18 12.39 25.69
N ASN A 17 -3.37 11.73 26.85
CA ASN A 17 -2.90 10.37 27.07
C ASN A 17 -3.45 9.35 26.07
N LEU A 18 -4.55 9.65 25.38
CA LEU A 18 -5.09 8.80 24.31
C LEU A 18 -4.07 8.56 23.17
N PHE A 19 -3.19 9.53 22.89
CA PHE A 19 -2.14 9.39 21.89
C PHE A 19 -1.08 8.33 22.23
N LYS A 20 -1.04 7.85 23.46
CA LYS A 20 -0.19 6.73 23.91
C LYS A 20 -0.66 5.41 23.30
N TYR A 21 -1.97 5.23 23.11
CA TYR A 21 -2.57 3.98 22.65
C TYR A 21 -2.45 3.82 21.14
N ILE A 22 -1.96 2.65 20.72
CA ILE A 22 -1.79 2.33 19.29
C ILE A 22 -3.13 2.31 18.54
N THR A 23 -4.19 1.81 19.17
CA THR A 23 -5.54 1.77 18.60
C THR A 23 -6.06 3.16 18.27
N PHE A 24 -5.92 4.12 19.18
CA PHE A 24 -6.31 5.51 18.95
C PHE A 24 -5.54 6.12 17.78
N ARG A 25 -4.23 5.91 17.72
CA ARG A 25 -3.38 6.40 16.63
C ARG A 25 -3.72 5.75 15.30
N SER A 26 -4.04 4.45 15.30
CA SER A 26 -4.43 3.73 14.08
C SER A 26 -5.76 4.23 13.52
N ILE A 27 -6.76 4.48 14.39
CA ILE A 27 -8.03 5.07 14.00
C ILE A 27 -7.82 6.49 13.47
N GLY A 28 -7.01 7.30 14.16
CA GLY A 28 -6.66 8.65 13.72
C GLY A 28 -5.98 8.66 12.35
N ALA A 29 -5.04 7.75 12.12
CA ALA A 29 -4.36 7.60 10.84
C ALA A 29 -5.34 7.21 9.72
N LEU A 30 -6.23 6.25 9.99
CA LEU A 30 -7.27 5.82 9.04
C LEU A 30 -8.19 6.98 8.66
N LEU A 31 -8.73 7.71 9.64
CA LEU A 31 -9.59 8.86 9.41
C LEU A 31 -8.87 9.97 8.64
N THR A 32 -7.61 10.23 8.98
CA THR A 32 -6.79 11.23 8.27
C THR A 32 -6.55 10.83 6.82
N ALA A 33 -6.20 9.57 6.54
CA ALA A 33 -6.02 9.08 5.17
C ALA A 33 -7.33 9.19 4.37
N LEU A 34 -8.46 8.88 4.99
CA LEU A 34 -9.79 8.98 4.39
C LEU A 34 -10.16 10.43 4.08
N LEU A 35 -9.92 11.35 5.01
CA LEU A 35 -10.13 12.79 4.81
C LEU A 35 -9.26 13.34 3.67
N ILE A 36 -7.97 12.99 3.65
CA ILE A 36 -7.06 13.38 2.56
C ILE A 36 -7.62 12.88 1.22
N SER A 37 -8.08 11.64 1.17
CA SER A 37 -8.62 11.04 -0.06
C SER A 37 -9.90 11.75 -0.51
N PHE A 38 -10.80 12.11 0.38
CA PHE A 38 -12.03 12.84 0.04
C PHE A 38 -11.76 14.29 -0.41
N ILE A 39 -10.86 14.99 0.29
CA ILE A 39 -10.58 16.41 0.00
C ILE A 39 -9.78 16.56 -1.29
N PHE A 40 -8.73 15.74 -1.46
CA PHE A 40 -7.80 15.85 -2.58
C PHE A 40 -8.18 14.97 -3.77
N GLY A 41 -8.99 13.92 -3.57
CA GLY A 41 -9.41 13.01 -4.62
C GLY A 41 -9.97 13.70 -5.86
N PRO A 42 -11.01 14.55 -5.75
CA PRO A 42 -11.58 15.24 -6.90
C PRO A 42 -10.55 16.11 -7.65
N LYS A 43 -9.66 16.78 -6.90
CA LYS A 43 -8.61 17.64 -7.48
C LYS A 43 -7.57 16.81 -8.23
N ILE A 44 -7.12 15.69 -7.66
CA ILE A 44 -6.15 14.79 -8.28
C ILE A 44 -6.75 14.12 -9.51
N ILE A 45 -8.00 13.65 -9.45
CA ILE A 45 -8.72 13.09 -10.59
C ILE A 45 -8.84 14.12 -11.72
N ALA A 46 -9.20 15.37 -11.39
CA ALA A 46 -9.29 16.44 -12.38
C ALA A 46 -7.93 16.76 -13.01
N LEU A 47 -6.85 16.76 -12.21
CA LEU A 47 -5.48 16.95 -12.69
C LEU A 47 -5.09 15.82 -13.64
N LEU A 48 -5.31 14.56 -13.23
CA LEU A 48 -4.98 13.39 -14.05
C LEU A 48 -5.79 13.37 -15.37
N LYS A 49 -7.07 13.75 -15.34
CA LYS A 49 -7.88 13.91 -16.56
C LYS A 49 -7.31 14.97 -17.51
N ARG A 50 -6.81 16.10 -16.98
CA ARG A 50 -6.19 17.14 -17.81
C ARG A 50 -4.88 16.68 -18.44
N MET A 51 -4.06 15.93 -17.67
CA MET A 51 -2.79 15.38 -18.17
C MET A 51 -2.99 14.26 -19.19
N GLN A 52 -4.03 13.44 -19.01
CA GLN A 52 -4.31 12.24 -19.81
C GLN A 52 -5.51 12.49 -20.73
N LYS A 53 -5.39 13.44 -21.67
CA LYS A 53 -6.49 13.90 -22.57
C LYS A 53 -7.29 12.79 -23.25
N ARG A 54 -6.69 11.61 -23.48
CA ARG A 54 -7.33 10.45 -24.12
C ARG A 54 -7.70 9.33 -23.14
N GLY A 55 -7.41 9.50 -21.84
CA GLY A 55 -7.63 8.48 -20.83
C GLY A 55 -6.69 7.27 -20.94
N GLN A 56 -7.05 6.20 -20.25
CA GLN A 56 -6.29 4.95 -20.24
C GLN A 56 -6.48 4.20 -21.58
N PRO A 57 -5.39 3.71 -22.22
CA PRO A 57 -5.51 2.82 -23.37
C PRO A 57 -6.15 1.50 -22.92
N ILE A 58 -7.26 1.13 -23.57
CA ILE A 58 -8.03 -0.07 -23.25
C ILE A 58 -7.49 -1.25 -24.06
N ARG A 59 -7.37 -2.42 -23.45
CA ARG A 59 -6.97 -3.65 -24.12
C ARG A 59 -8.06 -4.09 -25.09
N SER A 60 -7.68 -4.46 -26.32
CA SER A 60 -8.60 -4.95 -27.36
C SER A 60 -9.17 -6.34 -27.07
N ASP A 61 -8.49 -7.12 -26.24
CA ASP A 61 -8.86 -8.47 -25.80
C ASP A 61 -9.73 -8.48 -24.52
N GLY A 62 -10.02 -7.30 -23.94
CA GLY A 62 -10.85 -7.14 -22.77
C GLY A 62 -12.37 -7.21 -23.06
N PRO A 63 -13.21 -7.26 -21.99
CA PRO A 63 -14.66 -7.23 -22.17
C PRO A 63 -15.15 -6.01 -22.92
N LYS A 64 -16.11 -6.17 -23.84
CA LYS A 64 -16.67 -5.07 -24.66
C LYS A 64 -17.25 -3.93 -23.81
N SER A 65 -17.76 -4.23 -22.60
CA SER A 65 -18.24 -3.24 -21.65
C SER A 65 -17.13 -2.24 -21.22
N HIS A 66 -15.87 -2.66 -21.17
CA HIS A 66 -14.75 -1.77 -20.81
C HIS A 66 -14.55 -0.66 -21.86
N ILE A 67 -14.73 -0.99 -23.14
CA ILE A 67 -14.62 -0.02 -24.24
C ILE A 67 -15.70 1.04 -24.12
N LEU A 68 -16.93 0.63 -23.73
CA LEU A 68 -18.07 1.55 -23.62
C LEU A 68 -18.01 2.45 -22.38
N PHE A 69 -17.61 1.91 -21.22
CA PHE A 69 -17.71 2.63 -19.95
C PHE A 69 -16.40 3.26 -19.47
N LYS A 70 -15.23 2.82 -19.97
CA LYS A 70 -13.91 3.30 -19.48
C LYS A 70 -13.20 4.27 -20.40
N THR A 71 -13.75 4.57 -21.56
CA THR A 71 -13.16 5.56 -22.47
C THR A 71 -13.09 6.91 -21.75
N GLY A 72 -11.86 7.45 -21.64
CA GLY A 72 -11.64 8.74 -20.96
C GLY A 72 -11.41 8.64 -19.43
N THR A 73 -11.44 7.45 -18.84
CA THR A 73 -11.10 7.29 -17.41
C THR A 73 -9.60 7.44 -17.20
N PRO A 74 -9.15 8.30 -16.28
CA PRO A 74 -7.72 8.46 -16.01
C PRO A 74 -7.18 7.24 -15.24
N THR A 75 -5.93 6.87 -15.47
CA THR A 75 -5.15 5.95 -14.63
C THR A 75 -4.32 6.70 -13.57
N MET A 76 -3.50 6.01 -12.78
CA MET A 76 -2.65 6.56 -11.71
C MET A 76 -3.40 6.96 -10.44
N GLY A 77 -4.60 6.45 -10.18
CA GLY A 77 -5.34 6.69 -8.93
C GLY A 77 -4.58 6.25 -7.67
N GLY A 78 -3.70 5.27 -7.80
CA GLY A 78 -2.81 4.80 -6.74
C GLY A 78 -1.90 5.88 -6.14
N LEU A 79 -1.60 6.95 -6.90
CA LEU A 79 -0.83 8.09 -6.40
C LEU A 79 -1.52 8.73 -5.18
N LEU A 80 -2.83 8.94 -5.24
CA LEU A 80 -3.61 9.48 -4.13
C LEU A 80 -3.53 8.58 -2.90
N ILE A 81 -3.63 7.26 -3.10
CA ILE A 81 -3.59 6.27 -2.01
C ILE A 81 -2.21 6.30 -1.33
N VAL A 82 -1.12 6.29 -2.10
CA VAL A 82 0.25 6.34 -1.56
C VAL A 82 0.49 7.65 -0.82
N LEU A 83 0.03 8.79 -1.35
CA LEU A 83 0.18 10.08 -0.68
C LEU A 83 -0.62 10.13 0.63
N ALA A 84 -1.89 9.70 0.62
CA ALA A 84 -2.74 9.68 1.81
C ALA A 84 -2.18 8.74 2.89
N PHE A 85 -1.73 7.54 2.49
CA PHE A 85 -1.09 6.57 3.38
C PHE A 85 0.21 7.13 3.98
N THR A 86 1.08 7.70 3.16
CA THR A 86 2.36 8.26 3.63
C THR A 86 2.13 9.42 4.59
N ALA A 87 1.28 10.38 4.23
CA ALA A 87 0.99 11.54 5.07
C ALA A 87 0.37 11.14 6.42
N SER A 88 -0.62 10.24 6.42
CA SER A 88 -1.25 9.77 7.64
C SER A 88 -0.29 8.98 8.53
N THR A 89 0.55 8.13 7.94
CA THR A 89 1.57 7.38 8.69
C THR A 89 2.59 8.31 9.33
N LEU A 90 3.13 9.29 8.60
CA LEU A 90 4.08 10.27 9.14
C LEU A 90 3.47 11.09 10.27
N LEU A 91 2.18 11.41 10.21
CA LEU A 91 1.51 12.17 11.25
C LEU A 91 1.28 11.37 12.53
N TRP A 92 0.82 10.11 12.42
CA TRP A 92 0.32 9.33 13.56
C TRP A 92 1.26 8.24 14.07
N ALA A 93 2.23 7.79 13.26
CA ALA A 93 3.16 6.75 13.67
C ALA A 93 4.26 7.30 14.60
N LYS A 94 4.86 6.42 15.40
CA LYS A 94 6.09 6.69 16.14
C LYS A 94 7.27 6.55 15.21
N LEU A 95 7.85 7.68 14.82
CA LEU A 95 8.93 7.72 13.83
C LEU A 95 10.28 7.17 14.34
N ASP A 96 10.42 6.96 15.64
CA ASP A 96 11.58 6.30 16.25
C ASP A 96 11.66 4.81 15.91
N ASN A 97 10.55 4.23 15.43
CA ASN A 97 10.49 2.82 15.05
C ASN A 97 10.95 2.62 13.61
N VAL A 98 12.07 1.94 13.44
CA VAL A 98 12.66 1.63 12.11
C VAL A 98 11.69 0.88 11.19
N TYR A 99 10.84 0.02 11.73
CA TYR A 99 9.86 -0.72 10.92
C TYR A 99 8.86 0.19 10.19
N ILE A 100 8.55 1.37 10.73
CA ILE A 100 7.69 2.35 10.05
C ILE A 100 8.38 2.85 8.77
N TRP A 101 9.67 3.12 8.83
CA TRP A 101 10.45 3.56 7.67
C TRP A 101 10.60 2.47 6.62
N ILE A 102 10.76 1.21 7.05
CA ILE A 102 10.81 0.06 6.15
C ILE A 102 9.47 -0.08 5.39
N ILE A 103 8.34 -0.03 6.09
CA ILE A 103 7.00 -0.12 5.48
C ILE A 103 6.77 1.05 4.52
N LEU A 104 7.08 2.28 4.92
CA LEU A 104 6.95 3.47 4.05
C LEU A 104 7.86 3.35 2.83
N GLY A 105 9.11 2.93 3.02
CA GLY A 105 10.07 2.75 1.94
C GLY A 105 9.59 1.73 0.90
N VAL A 106 9.09 0.58 1.35
CA VAL A 106 8.52 -0.44 0.47
C VAL A 106 7.29 0.11 -0.26
N ALA A 107 6.33 0.69 0.47
CA ALA A 107 5.09 1.20 -0.11
C ALA A 107 5.33 2.29 -1.16
N ILE A 108 6.20 3.26 -0.88
CA ILE A 108 6.55 4.34 -1.80
C ILE A 108 7.29 3.79 -3.03
N SER A 109 8.25 2.89 -2.82
CA SER A 109 9.06 2.32 -3.91
C SER A 109 8.20 1.46 -4.85
N PHE A 110 7.32 0.61 -4.30
CA PHE A 110 6.38 -0.18 -5.10
C PHE A 110 5.34 0.72 -5.80
N GLY A 111 4.85 1.75 -5.11
CA GLY A 111 3.98 2.76 -5.70
C GLY A 111 4.66 3.48 -6.87
N PHE A 112 5.95 3.79 -6.76
CA PHE A 112 6.74 4.41 -7.83
C PHE A 112 6.90 3.48 -9.03
N ILE A 113 7.14 2.19 -8.84
CA ILE A 113 7.19 1.19 -9.93
C ILE A 113 5.84 1.17 -10.66
N GLY A 114 4.71 1.15 -9.92
CA GLY A 114 3.37 1.20 -10.50
C GLY A 114 3.11 2.49 -11.27
N LEU A 115 3.55 3.62 -10.74
CA LEU A 115 3.43 4.93 -11.39
C LEU A 115 4.24 4.99 -12.70
N LEU A 116 5.45 4.44 -12.72
CA LEU A 116 6.25 4.33 -13.94
C LEU A 116 5.59 3.45 -15.00
N ASP A 117 5.01 2.32 -14.58
CA ASP A 117 4.27 1.44 -15.47
C ASP A 117 3.10 2.15 -16.16
N ASP A 118 2.30 2.85 -15.37
CA ASP A 118 1.16 3.62 -15.86
C ASP A 118 1.59 4.82 -16.72
N TRP A 119 2.68 5.50 -16.31
CA TRP A 119 3.24 6.59 -17.10
C TRP A 119 3.67 6.15 -18.49
N ILE A 120 4.32 4.99 -18.62
CA ILE A 120 4.74 4.42 -19.90
C ILE A 120 3.52 4.09 -20.78
N LYS A 121 2.45 3.51 -20.20
CA LYS A 121 1.21 3.21 -20.92
C LYS A 121 0.58 4.48 -21.48
N VAL A 122 0.46 5.52 -20.67
CA VAL A 122 -0.14 6.80 -21.09
C VAL A 122 0.73 7.51 -22.12
N SER A 123 2.06 7.58 -21.90
CA SER A 123 2.97 8.29 -22.80
C SER A 123 3.06 7.63 -24.17
N LYS A 124 3.05 6.29 -24.24
CA LYS A 124 3.13 5.54 -25.50
C LYS A 124 1.76 5.23 -26.10
N MET A 125 0.67 5.60 -25.42
CA MET A 125 -0.70 5.26 -25.82
C MET A 125 -0.88 3.75 -26.14
N THR A 126 -0.23 2.90 -25.33
CA THR A 126 -0.28 1.45 -25.48
C THR A 126 -0.77 0.82 -24.19
N SER A 127 -1.50 -0.30 -24.32
CA SER A 127 -1.88 -1.10 -23.14
C SER A 127 -0.68 -1.84 -22.51
N ASN A 128 0.46 -1.88 -23.19
CA ASN A 128 1.68 -2.52 -22.74
C ASN A 128 2.52 -1.54 -21.92
N GLY A 129 2.60 -1.77 -20.60
CA GLY A 129 3.48 -1.03 -19.70
C GLY A 129 4.90 -1.60 -19.66
N LEU A 130 5.49 -1.65 -18.47
CA LEU A 130 6.77 -2.31 -18.22
C LEU A 130 6.66 -3.82 -18.49
N LYS A 131 7.72 -4.40 -19.04
CA LYS A 131 7.82 -5.86 -19.18
C LYS A 131 7.89 -6.50 -17.78
N SER A 132 7.42 -7.75 -17.66
CA SER A 132 7.34 -8.44 -16.35
C SER A 132 8.67 -8.43 -15.59
N TYR A 133 9.78 -8.69 -16.25
CA TYR A 133 11.10 -8.66 -15.59
C TYR A 133 11.50 -7.24 -15.12
N GLN A 134 11.10 -6.18 -15.83
CA GLN A 134 11.37 -4.79 -15.44
C GLN A 134 10.59 -4.35 -14.20
N LYS A 135 9.52 -5.06 -13.84
CA LYS A 135 8.77 -4.88 -12.59
C LYS A 135 9.34 -5.77 -11.48
N ILE A 136 9.56 -7.05 -11.76
CA ILE A 136 9.94 -8.06 -10.75
C ILE A 136 11.33 -7.80 -10.21
N ILE A 137 12.32 -7.46 -11.07
CA ILE A 137 13.70 -7.25 -10.62
C ILE A 137 13.79 -6.12 -9.57
N PRO A 138 13.29 -4.89 -9.82
CA PRO A 138 13.35 -3.84 -8.79
C PRO A 138 12.49 -4.18 -7.56
N GLN A 139 11.38 -4.89 -7.70
CA GLN A 139 10.59 -5.35 -6.56
C GLN A 139 11.39 -6.31 -5.67
N ILE A 140 12.11 -7.28 -6.26
CA ILE A 140 12.99 -8.20 -5.52
C ILE A 140 14.10 -7.41 -4.81
N LEU A 141 14.72 -6.44 -5.48
CA LEU A 141 15.77 -5.62 -4.88
C LEU A 141 15.28 -4.84 -3.66
N ILE A 142 14.13 -4.18 -3.79
CA ILE A 142 13.51 -3.42 -2.70
C ILE A 142 13.13 -4.36 -1.55
N ALA A 143 12.53 -5.52 -1.86
CA ALA A 143 12.16 -6.51 -0.86
C ALA A 143 13.39 -7.10 -0.15
N PHE A 144 14.50 -7.31 -0.86
CA PHE A 144 15.76 -7.75 -0.28
C PHE A 144 16.32 -6.71 0.70
N ILE A 145 16.35 -5.43 0.30
CA ILE A 145 16.78 -4.33 1.18
C ILE A 145 15.90 -4.27 2.43
N ALA A 146 14.59 -4.35 2.26
CA ALA A 146 13.65 -4.37 3.39
C ALA A 146 13.90 -5.57 4.33
N ALA A 147 14.09 -6.77 3.76
CA ALA A 147 14.39 -7.98 4.53
C ALA A 147 15.71 -7.86 5.31
N TRP A 148 16.72 -7.25 4.71
CA TRP A 148 18.00 -6.99 5.36
C TRP A 148 17.81 -6.07 6.58
N PHE A 149 17.13 -4.92 6.41
CA PHE A 149 16.87 -4.01 7.53
C PHE A 149 15.99 -4.64 8.62
N ILE A 150 15.01 -5.47 8.25
CA ILE A 150 14.21 -6.23 9.22
C ILE A 150 15.12 -7.14 10.03
N LEU A 151 15.98 -7.91 9.37
CA LEU A 151 16.88 -8.85 10.03
C LEU A 151 17.84 -8.14 10.99
N GLU A 152 18.43 -7.02 10.57
CA GLU A 152 19.38 -6.26 11.37
C GLU A 152 18.75 -5.65 12.63
N ASN A 153 17.47 -5.23 12.54
CA ASN A 153 16.76 -4.63 13.67
C ASN A 153 15.95 -5.64 14.50
N THR A 154 15.94 -6.92 14.12
CA THR A 154 15.26 -7.97 14.89
C THR A 154 16.19 -8.48 16.01
N PRO A 155 15.70 -8.63 17.26
CA PRO A 155 16.46 -9.19 18.34
C PRO A 155 17.04 -10.58 17.99
N GLN A 156 18.29 -10.87 18.43
CA GLN A 156 19.02 -12.07 18.05
C GLN A 156 18.27 -13.39 18.31
N ASN A 157 17.48 -13.44 19.38
CA ASN A 157 16.66 -14.60 19.74
C ASN A 157 15.47 -14.84 18.80
N LEU A 158 15.08 -13.87 17.99
CA LEU A 158 13.99 -13.96 17.02
C LEU A 158 14.47 -13.85 15.57
N GLN A 159 15.74 -13.62 15.35
CA GLN A 159 16.30 -13.57 14.00
C GLN A 159 16.06 -14.88 13.26
N ASN A 160 15.78 -14.78 11.96
CA ASN A 160 15.50 -15.92 11.07
C ASN A 160 14.32 -16.80 11.53
N SER A 161 13.44 -16.28 12.37
CA SER A 161 12.31 -17.01 12.94
C SER A 161 10.98 -16.43 12.48
N LEU A 162 10.02 -17.32 12.21
CA LEU A 162 8.66 -16.98 11.84
C LEU A 162 7.72 -17.41 12.96
N SER A 163 6.95 -16.46 13.49
CA SER A 163 5.85 -16.75 14.39
C SER A 163 4.59 -17.05 13.59
N ILE A 164 3.99 -18.21 13.83
CA ILE A 164 2.74 -18.59 13.17
C ILE A 164 1.57 -17.96 13.93
N PRO A 165 0.69 -17.17 13.26
CA PRO A 165 -0.48 -16.60 13.88
C PRO A 165 -1.32 -17.70 14.57
N PHE A 166 -1.89 -17.40 15.74
CA PHE A 166 -2.70 -18.28 16.58
C PHE A 166 -1.94 -19.40 17.31
N LEU A 167 -0.68 -19.68 16.99
CA LEU A 167 0.13 -20.69 17.66
C LEU A 167 1.25 -19.99 18.46
N LYS A 168 0.93 -19.55 19.67
CA LYS A 168 1.80 -18.69 20.50
C LYS A 168 3.20 -19.26 20.81
N GLU A 169 3.31 -20.58 20.86
CA GLU A 169 4.55 -21.29 21.24
C GLU A 169 5.35 -21.84 20.06
N ASN A 170 4.77 -21.81 18.85
CA ASN A 170 5.43 -22.38 17.69
C ASN A 170 6.16 -21.29 16.88
N ILE A 171 7.44 -21.15 17.18
CA ILE A 171 8.38 -20.35 16.39
C ILE A 171 9.11 -21.30 15.45
N VAL A 172 8.92 -21.07 14.15
CA VAL A 172 9.61 -21.86 13.11
C VAL A 172 10.90 -21.15 12.73
N TYR A 173 12.03 -21.78 12.95
CA TYR A 173 13.31 -21.26 12.52
C TYR A 173 13.55 -21.55 11.04
N LEU A 174 13.59 -20.51 10.21
CA LEU A 174 13.76 -20.61 8.76
C LEU A 174 15.24 -20.57 8.33
N GLY A 175 16.13 -20.11 9.20
CA GLY A 175 17.56 -19.99 8.89
C GLY A 175 17.80 -19.17 7.62
N ILE A 176 18.57 -19.75 6.67
CA ILE A 176 18.92 -19.09 5.41
C ILE A 176 17.71 -18.80 4.50
N PHE A 177 16.60 -19.52 4.68
CA PHE A 177 15.37 -19.32 3.91
C PHE A 177 14.54 -18.11 4.36
N TYR A 178 14.91 -17.45 5.45
CA TYR A 178 14.17 -16.31 6.01
C TYR A 178 14.09 -15.13 5.02
N ILE A 179 15.23 -14.70 4.45
CA ILE A 179 15.27 -13.62 3.46
C ILE A 179 14.51 -13.97 2.18
N PRO A 180 14.74 -15.14 1.53
CA PRO A 180 13.93 -15.59 0.39
C PRO A 180 12.43 -15.64 0.70
N PHE A 181 12.05 -16.06 1.89
CA PHE A 181 10.65 -16.10 2.31
C PHE A 181 10.03 -14.68 2.39
N ILE A 182 10.71 -13.72 3.01
CA ILE A 182 10.24 -12.32 3.08
C ILE A 182 10.09 -11.75 1.67
N ILE A 183 11.07 -11.96 0.78
CA ILE A 183 11.00 -11.51 -0.61
C ILE A 183 9.78 -12.11 -1.31
N LEU A 184 9.57 -13.41 -1.17
CA LEU A 184 8.42 -14.10 -1.74
C LEU A 184 7.10 -13.53 -1.23
N VAL A 185 6.99 -13.26 0.07
CA VAL A 185 5.77 -12.67 0.67
C VAL A 185 5.53 -11.26 0.14
N ILE A 186 6.54 -10.39 0.14
CA ILE A 186 6.38 -8.98 -0.29
C ILE A 186 6.06 -8.91 -1.79
N VAL A 187 6.87 -9.55 -2.63
CA VAL A 187 6.73 -9.51 -4.09
C VAL A 187 5.50 -10.31 -4.53
N GLY A 188 5.28 -11.48 -3.92
CA GLY A 188 4.17 -12.36 -4.24
C GLY A 188 2.82 -11.71 -3.92
N SER A 189 2.65 -11.16 -2.71
CA SER A 189 1.40 -10.49 -2.32
C SER A 189 1.11 -9.26 -3.19
N SER A 190 2.11 -8.43 -3.48
CA SER A 190 1.93 -7.26 -4.34
C SER A 190 1.48 -7.64 -5.75
N ASN A 191 2.11 -8.65 -6.36
CA ASN A 191 1.74 -9.10 -7.70
C ASN A 191 0.41 -9.87 -7.70
N ALA A 192 0.09 -10.62 -6.65
CA ALA A 192 -1.21 -11.30 -6.52
C ALA A 192 -2.36 -10.29 -6.48
N VAL A 193 -2.24 -9.23 -5.69
CA VAL A 193 -3.25 -8.15 -5.65
C VAL A 193 -3.39 -7.48 -7.02
N ASN A 194 -2.28 -7.18 -7.69
CA ASN A 194 -2.30 -6.58 -9.02
C ASN A 194 -2.97 -7.49 -10.09
N LEU A 195 -2.79 -8.80 -9.99
CA LEU A 195 -3.47 -9.77 -10.86
C LEU A 195 -4.98 -9.85 -10.55
N THR A 196 -5.35 -9.80 -9.27
CA THR A 196 -6.75 -9.83 -8.84
C THR A 196 -7.51 -8.60 -9.32
N ASP A 197 -6.85 -7.44 -9.35
CA ASP A 197 -7.44 -6.18 -9.84
C ASP A 197 -7.36 -6.05 -11.37
N GLY A 198 -6.82 -7.04 -12.06
CA GLY A 198 -6.76 -7.11 -13.54
C GLY A 198 -8.12 -7.17 -14.21
N LEU A 199 -9.15 -7.66 -13.50
CA LEU A 199 -10.56 -7.53 -13.88
C LEU A 199 -11.17 -6.45 -12.99
N ASP A 200 -11.66 -5.37 -13.63
CA ASP A 200 -12.23 -4.23 -12.89
C ASP A 200 -13.32 -4.63 -11.92
N GLY A 201 -13.11 -4.22 -10.70
CA GLY A 201 -14.02 -4.47 -9.62
C GLY A 201 -13.89 -5.85 -8.97
N LEU A 202 -13.06 -6.78 -9.47
CA LEU A 202 -12.93 -8.09 -8.84
C LEU A 202 -12.46 -7.98 -7.40
N ALA A 203 -11.48 -7.13 -7.12
CA ALA A 203 -11.04 -6.87 -5.77
C ALA A 203 -12.09 -6.12 -4.94
N THR A 204 -12.75 -5.10 -5.52
CA THR A 204 -13.78 -4.30 -4.82
C THR A 204 -15.11 -4.99 -4.70
N VAL A 205 -15.54 -5.80 -5.68
CA VAL A 205 -16.80 -6.55 -5.66
C VAL A 205 -16.77 -7.63 -4.58
N SER A 206 -15.68 -8.34 -4.44
CA SER A 206 -15.54 -9.31 -3.33
C SER A 206 -15.71 -8.65 -1.96
N TYR A 207 -15.20 -7.42 -1.79
CA TYR A 207 -15.35 -6.62 -0.57
C TYR A 207 -16.78 -6.13 -0.35
N THR A 208 -17.47 -5.67 -1.40
CA THR A 208 -18.84 -5.16 -1.31
C THR A 208 -19.86 -6.28 -1.11
N HIS A 209 -19.68 -7.45 -1.72
CA HIS A 209 -20.57 -8.59 -1.51
C HIS A 209 -20.45 -9.18 -0.11
N LEU A 210 -19.25 -9.29 0.46
CA LEU A 210 -19.08 -9.69 1.86
C LEU A 210 -19.80 -8.74 2.82
N ARG A 211 -19.71 -7.42 2.56
CA ARG A 211 -20.39 -6.41 3.39
C ARG A 211 -21.90 -6.41 3.22
N ALA A 212 -22.42 -6.67 2.02
CA ALA A 212 -23.87 -6.76 1.79
C ALA A 212 -24.50 -7.95 2.53
N HIS A 213 -23.80 -9.06 2.71
CA HIS A 213 -24.26 -10.18 3.51
C HIS A 213 -24.29 -9.88 5.00
N GLU A 214 -23.38 -9.06 5.53
CA GLU A 214 -23.38 -8.68 6.95
C GLU A 214 -24.51 -7.69 7.31
N THR A 215 -24.99 -6.88 6.36
CA THR A 215 -26.06 -5.90 6.60
C THR A 215 -27.47 -6.50 6.46
N LEU A 216 -27.61 -7.74 5.98
CA LEU A 216 -28.91 -8.45 5.86
C LEU A 216 -29.17 -9.40 7.04
N LEU A 217 -28.25 -9.52 7.99
CA LEU A 217 -28.41 -10.27 9.25
C LEU A 217 -28.61 -9.34 10.44
#